data_bb46079388499928b275ffd7c5f33993
#
_entry.id   bb46079388499928b275ffd7c5f33993
#
_cell.length_a   1.000
_cell.length_b   1.000
_cell.length_c   1.000
_cell.angle_alpha   90.00
_cell.angle_beta   90.00
_cell.angle_gamma   90.00
#
_symmetry.space_group_name_H-M   'P 1'
#
loop_
_entity.id
_entity.type
_entity.pdbx_description
1 polymer ?
#
loop_
_entity_poly.entity_id
_entity_poly.type
_entity_poly.pdbx_seq_one_letter_code
_entity_poly.pdbx_strand_id
1 'polypeptide(L)'
;MQGIIYNSVGTIRIAPKFKSEMVTQVLLGSIVKILGEKKEWKQIESSDGYTGWISGSVKVLNDIELQSYISMPKLIVTSIYTHSYEEPNENSLPVSDLVIGNILVYDEALDISSSNGYYVVQYPDGRSAFVNNADVRVLIDWYKEITLTSDSIVNCALRFKGIPYLWGGTSSKGLDCSGLTKTVYNMHGISLLRDASQQVTQGFLIDTKGEFSELVPGDLLFFGNKGLAYNKKNGEERVVHVGIFIGNNHYIHASDYVRINSLNPDDELYDEFNRKRYLRTKRYIEKGKLVNVECISLESIMKK
;
A
#
# COMPACT_ATOMS: atom_id res chain seq x y z
N MET A 1 -7.07 -17.75 15.03
CA MET A 1 -5.59 -17.84 15.09
C MET A 1 -5.03 -16.68 14.30
N GLN A 2 -3.94 -16.07 14.73
CA GLN A 2 -3.29 -14.95 14.03
C GLN A 2 -1.87 -15.30 13.62
N GLY A 3 -1.35 -14.58 12.64
CA GLY A 3 0.01 -14.72 12.18
C GLY A 3 0.61 -13.39 11.79
N ILE A 4 1.93 -13.34 11.67
CA ILE A 4 2.69 -12.17 11.22
C ILE A 4 3.44 -12.51 9.94
N ILE A 5 3.45 -11.59 9.00
CA ILE A 5 4.21 -11.70 7.76
C ILE A 5 5.69 -11.44 8.05
N TYR A 6 6.58 -12.35 7.62
CA TYR A 6 8.03 -12.23 7.86
C TYR A 6 8.89 -11.99 6.63
N ASN A 7 8.34 -12.08 5.42
CA ASN A 7 9.00 -11.64 4.18
C ASN A 7 8.64 -10.20 3.85
N SER A 8 9.52 -9.46 3.18
CA SER A 8 9.26 -8.08 2.75
C SER A 8 7.91 -7.92 2.05
N VAL A 9 7.54 -8.90 1.21
CA VAL A 9 6.25 -8.95 0.51
C VAL A 9 5.75 -10.40 0.49
N GLY A 10 4.56 -10.63 1.02
CA GLY A 10 3.82 -11.89 0.91
C GLY A 10 2.78 -11.82 -0.20
N THR A 11 2.74 -12.81 -1.09
CA THR A 11 1.79 -12.89 -2.20
C THR A 11 0.54 -13.66 -1.80
N ILE A 12 -0.63 -13.01 -1.88
CA ILE A 12 -1.94 -13.64 -1.66
C ILE A 12 -2.54 -14.07 -3.00
N ARG A 13 -3.01 -15.32 -3.07
CA ARG A 13 -3.58 -15.94 -4.25
C ARG A 13 -5.03 -16.36 -4.03
N ILE A 14 -5.80 -16.42 -5.13
CA ILE A 14 -7.20 -16.83 -5.08
C ILE A 14 -7.38 -18.32 -4.69
N ALA A 15 -6.38 -19.16 -4.94
CA ALA A 15 -6.41 -20.60 -4.62
C ALA A 15 -5.04 -21.09 -4.15
N PRO A 16 -4.95 -22.18 -3.34
CA PRO A 16 -3.72 -22.70 -2.78
C PRO A 16 -2.89 -23.47 -3.84
N LYS A 17 -2.37 -22.72 -4.82
CA LYS A 17 -1.46 -23.22 -5.86
C LYS A 17 -0.69 -22.06 -6.50
N PHE A 18 0.59 -22.27 -6.83
CA PHE A 18 1.49 -21.22 -7.36
C PHE A 18 1.05 -20.61 -8.69
N LYS A 19 0.35 -21.36 -9.53
CA LYS A 19 -0.15 -20.88 -10.83
C LYS A 19 -1.52 -20.18 -10.75
N SER A 20 -2.11 -20.06 -9.56
CA SER A 20 -3.37 -19.30 -9.41
C SER A 20 -3.11 -17.79 -9.42
N GLU A 21 -4.14 -17.06 -9.75
CA GLU A 21 -4.12 -15.60 -9.80
C GLU A 21 -3.64 -15.00 -8.48
N MET A 22 -2.73 -14.02 -8.54
CA MET A 22 -2.39 -13.14 -7.43
C MET A 22 -3.50 -12.09 -7.30
N VAL A 23 -4.07 -11.99 -6.12
CA VAL A 23 -5.18 -11.05 -5.86
C VAL A 23 -4.72 -9.81 -5.09
N THR A 24 -3.73 -9.97 -4.21
CA THR A 24 -3.12 -8.85 -3.46
C THR A 24 -1.78 -9.28 -2.85
N GLN A 25 -1.14 -8.34 -2.17
CA GLN A 25 0.07 -8.56 -1.38
C GLN A 25 -0.13 -8.06 0.05
N VAL A 26 0.64 -8.63 0.98
CA VAL A 26 0.79 -8.17 2.36
C VAL A 26 2.25 -7.91 2.67
N LEU A 27 2.54 -6.97 3.54
CA LEU A 27 3.89 -6.51 3.83
C LEU A 27 4.44 -7.12 5.13
N LEU A 28 5.75 -7.16 5.26
CA LEU A 28 6.46 -7.54 6.47
C LEU A 28 5.89 -6.79 7.70
N GLY A 29 5.68 -7.52 8.78
CA GLY A 29 5.14 -6.99 10.02
C GLY A 29 3.61 -6.89 10.06
N SER A 30 2.92 -7.13 8.93
CA SER A 30 1.45 -7.16 8.93
C SER A 30 0.92 -8.35 9.72
N ILE A 31 -0.03 -8.09 10.60
CA ILE A 31 -0.78 -9.12 11.32
C ILE A 31 -1.94 -9.56 10.42
N VAL A 32 -2.12 -10.87 10.28
CA VAL A 32 -3.17 -11.47 9.48
C VAL A 32 -3.97 -12.49 10.31
N LYS A 33 -5.26 -12.63 10.02
CA LYS A 33 -6.09 -13.69 10.61
C LYS A 33 -5.97 -14.94 9.76
N ILE A 34 -5.69 -16.08 10.39
CA ILE A 34 -5.62 -17.38 9.74
C ILE A 34 -7.01 -18.02 9.80
N LEU A 35 -7.58 -18.25 8.61
CA LEU A 35 -8.92 -18.82 8.43
C LEU A 35 -8.89 -20.33 8.23
N GLY A 36 -7.79 -20.87 7.68
CA GLY A 36 -7.63 -22.29 7.40
C GLY A 36 -6.25 -22.62 6.83
N GLU A 37 -5.98 -23.91 6.69
CA GLU A 37 -4.73 -24.43 6.16
C GLU A 37 -4.97 -25.55 5.14
N LYS A 38 -4.12 -25.63 4.12
CA LYS A 38 -4.11 -26.71 3.14
C LYS A 38 -2.67 -26.96 2.69
N LYS A 39 -2.06 -28.06 3.19
CA LYS A 39 -0.62 -28.35 3.03
C LYS A 39 0.22 -27.15 3.51
N GLU A 40 1.14 -26.67 2.65
CA GLU A 40 1.98 -25.50 2.92
C GLU A 40 1.27 -24.14 2.80
N TRP A 41 -0.01 -24.14 2.42
CA TRP A 41 -0.81 -22.93 2.22
C TRP A 41 -1.64 -22.58 3.45
N LYS A 42 -1.66 -21.30 3.81
CA LYS A 42 -2.58 -20.72 4.78
C LYS A 42 -3.60 -19.86 4.09
N GLN A 43 -4.87 -20.05 4.43
CA GLN A 43 -5.91 -19.09 4.06
C GLN A 43 -5.89 -17.98 5.09
N ILE A 44 -5.74 -16.74 4.62
CA ILE A 44 -5.62 -15.58 5.50
C ILE A 44 -6.64 -14.51 5.12
N GLU A 45 -6.94 -13.67 6.10
CA GLU A 45 -7.65 -12.39 5.95
C GLU A 45 -6.68 -11.29 6.39
N SER A 46 -6.44 -10.34 5.51
CA SER A 46 -5.63 -9.15 5.78
C SER A 46 -6.45 -8.09 6.53
N SER A 47 -5.79 -7.08 7.06
CA SER A 47 -6.41 -6.02 7.87
C SER A 47 -7.50 -5.21 7.15
N ASP A 48 -7.49 -5.19 5.81
CA ASP A 48 -8.52 -4.58 4.96
C ASP A 48 -9.67 -5.54 4.61
N GLY A 49 -9.72 -6.72 5.25
CA GLY A 49 -10.74 -7.74 5.02
C GLY A 49 -10.55 -8.57 3.76
N TYR A 50 -9.45 -8.38 3.03
CA TYR A 50 -9.20 -9.17 1.82
C TYR A 50 -8.73 -10.58 2.16
N THR A 51 -9.34 -11.59 1.53
CA THR A 51 -9.07 -12.99 1.83
C THR A 51 -8.38 -13.71 0.67
N GLY A 52 -7.54 -14.69 0.99
CA GLY A 52 -6.91 -15.54 0.00
C GLY A 52 -5.86 -16.47 0.60
N TRP A 53 -5.04 -17.08 -0.24
CA TRP A 53 -4.07 -18.11 0.13
C TRP A 53 -2.64 -17.60 -0.01
N ILE A 54 -1.84 -17.85 1.02
CA ILE A 54 -0.41 -17.56 1.04
C ILE A 54 0.40 -18.81 1.36
N SER A 55 1.54 -18.99 0.69
CA SER A 55 2.49 -20.07 0.96
C SER A 55 3.75 -19.49 1.60
N GLY A 56 4.18 -20.06 2.72
CA GLY A 56 5.27 -19.48 3.50
C GLY A 56 4.91 -18.10 4.06
N SER A 57 5.90 -17.32 4.41
CA SER A 57 5.80 -15.89 4.79
C SER A 57 4.97 -15.58 6.03
N VAL A 58 4.35 -16.55 6.70
CA VAL A 58 3.47 -16.34 7.85
C VAL A 58 3.98 -17.12 9.06
N LYS A 59 4.44 -16.40 10.09
CA LYS A 59 4.69 -16.93 11.43
C LYS A 59 3.36 -16.96 12.21
N VAL A 60 2.93 -18.14 12.56
CA VAL A 60 1.75 -18.32 13.44
C VAL A 60 2.11 -17.94 14.86
N LEU A 61 1.25 -17.22 15.55
CA LEU A 61 1.44 -16.77 16.93
C LEU A 61 0.31 -17.27 17.84
N ASN A 62 0.66 -17.61 19.06
CA ASN A 62 -0.30 -17.70 20.14
C ASN A 62 -0.61 -16.28 20.71
N ASP A 63 -1.58 -16.20 21.61
CA ASP A 63 -2.05 -14.91 22.13
C ASP A 63 -0.95 -14.15 22.92
N ILE A 64 -0.07 -14.86 23.64
CA ILE A 64 1.03 -14.28 24.38
C ILE A 64 2.07 -13.69 23.44
N GLU A 65 2.49 -14.45 22.43
CA GLU A 65 3.45 -14.00 21.40
C GLU A 65 2.89 -12.79 20.62
N LEU A 66 1.60 -12.81 20.31
CA LEU A 66 0.95 -11.69 19.63
C LEU A 66 0.95 -10.43 20.48
N GLN A 67 0.55 -10.52 21.77
CA GLN A 67 0.57 -9.37 22.66
C GLN A 67 1.99 -8.83 22.86
N SER A 68 2.97 -9.72 22.99
CA SER A 68 4.38 -9.34 23.03
C SER A 68 4.79 -8.58 21.76
N TYR A 69 4.48 -9.13 20.58
CA TYR A 69 4.79 -8.45 19.32
C TYR A 69 4.11 -7.07 19.22
N ILE A 70 2.84 -6.96 19.60
CA ILE A 70 2.11 -5.70 19.56
C ILE A 70 2.76 -4.62 20.44
N SER A 71 3.24 -5.00 21.61
CA SER A 71 3.85 -4.07 22.58
C SER A 71 5.30 -3.66 22.26
N MET A 72 6.00 -4.43 21.41
CA MET A 72 7.40 -4.12 21.08
C MET A 72 7.51 -2.83 20.25
N PRO A 73 8.61 -2.07 20.40
CA PRO A 73 8.90 -0.88 19.60
C PRO A 73 9.13 -1.27 18.14
N LYS A 74 8.67 -0.43 17.21
CA LYS A 74 8.70 -0.71 15.78
C LYS A 74 9.24 0.42 14.96
N LEU A 75 9.89 0.05 13.88
CA LEU A 75 10.28 0.92 12.76
C LEU A 75 9.34 0.68 11.59
N ILE A 76 9.09 1.73 10.82
CA ILE A 76 8.48 1.67 9.50
C ILE A 76 9.52 2.03 8.44
N VAL A 77 9.60 1.24 7.39
CA VAL A 77 10.44 1.55 6.23
C VAL A 77 9.80 2.68 5.44
N THR A 78 10.57 3.75 5.21
CA THR A 78 10.14 4.95 4.47
C THR A 78 10.83 5.09 3.11
N SER A 79 11.94 4.40 2.87
CA SER A 79 12.56 4.26 1.56
C SER A 79 11.72 3.38 0.64
N ILE A 80 11.66 3.72 -0.66
CA ILE A 80 10.92 2.93 -1.66
C ILE A 80 11.41 1.48 -1.70
N TYR A 81 12.74 1.30 -1.61
CA TYR A 81 13.40 0.01 -1.58
C TYR A 81 14.73 0.14 -0.85
N THR A 82 15.04 -0.82 0.01
CA THR A 82 16.32 -0.91 0.73
C THR A 82 16.60 -2.35 1.14
N HIS A 83 17.65 -2.57 1.93
CA HIS A 83 17.98 -3.86 2.53
C HIS A 83 18.22 -3.74 4.03
N SER A 84 18.09 -4.86 4.72
CA SER A 84 18.73 -5.09 6.02
C SER A 84 19.94 -5.99 5.83
N TYR A 85 20.95 -5.85 6.69
CA TYR A 85 22.28 -6.43 6.53
C TYR A 85 22.68 -7.27 7.73
N GLU A 86 23.67 -8.18 7.55
CA GLU A 86 24.23 -8.98 8.64
C GLU A 86 25.09 -8.12 9.59
N GLU A 87 25.69 -7.04 9.09
CA GLU A 87 26.52 -6.09 9.85
C GLU A 87 26.05 -4.64 9.59
N PRO A 88 26.39 -3.68 10.46
CA PRO A 88 25.98 -2.28 10.32
C PRO A 88 26.78 -1.54 9.22
N ASN A 89 26.76 -2.08 8.02
CA ASN A 89 27.33 -1.46 6.82
C ASN A 89 26.69 -2.04 5.55
N GLU A 90 26.56 -1.22 4.51
CA GLU A 90 25.90 -1.57 3.25
C GLU A 90 26.69 -2.55 2.36
N ASN A 91 27.97 -2.80 2.65
CA ASN A 91 28.82 -3.75 1.93
C ASN A 91 28.73 -5.17 2.53
N SER A 92 28.04 -5.33 3.64
CA SER A 92 27.75 -6.63 4.26
C SER A 92 26.69 -7.40 3.48
N LEU A 93 26.56 -8.69 3.74
CA LEU A 93 25.54 -9.51 3.09
C LEU A 93 24.12 -9.05 3.51
N PRO A 94 23.19 -8.93 2.55
CA PRO A 94 21.82 -8.60 2.88
C PRO A 94 21.11 -9.80 3.54
N VAL A 95 20.45 -9.56 4.66
CA VAL A 95 19.55 -10.54 5.32
C VAL A 95 18.21 -10.60 4.63
N SER A 96 17.70 -9.45 4.23
CA SER A 96 16.45 -9.34 3.46
C SER A 96 16.41 -8.02 2.70
N ASP A 97 15.69 -8.00 1.58
CA ASP A 97 15.20 -6.76 1.00
C ASP A 97 14.06 -6.19 1.84
N LEU A 98 13.83 -4.89 1.73
CA LEU A 98 12.78 -4.16 2.40
C LEU A 98 12.10 -3.19 1.43
N VAL A 99 10.81 -3.01 1.60
CA VAL A 99 9.99 -2.08 0.80
C VAL A 99 9.28 -1.07 1.70
N ILE A 100 8.93 0.06 1.14
CA ILE A 100 8.16 1.10 1.84
C ILE A 100 6.91 0.50 2.51
N GLY A 101 6.67 0.86 3.77
CA GLY A 101 5.57 0.34 4.58
C GLY A 101 5.86 -0.97 5.31
N ASN A 102 7.03 -1.61 5.12
CA ASN A 102 7.45 -2.73 5.97
C ASN A 102 7.61 -2.25 7.42
N ILE A 103 7.22 -3.11 8.36
CA ILE A 103 7.31 -2.86 9.80
C ILE A 103 8.24 -3.88 10.43
N LEU A 104 9.21 -3.41 11.21
CA LEU A 104 10.21 -4.21 11.89
C LEU A 104 10.21 -3.90 13.38
N VAL A 105 10.37 -4.90 14.22
CA VAL A 105 10.69 -4.72 15.64
C VAL A 105 12.16 -4.30 15.74
N TYR A 106 12.49 -3.35 16.62
CA TYR A 106 13.88 -2.96 16.88
C TYR A 106 14.18 -2.97 18.36
N ASP A 107 15.46 -3.00 18.71
CA ASP A 107 15.93 -2.96 20.08
C ASP A 107 16.19 -1.51 20.50
N GLU A 108 15.33 -0.96 21.36
CA GLU A 108 15.46 0.41 21.88
C GLU A 108 16.66 0.59 22.85
N ALA A 109 17.15 -0.50 23.42
CA ALA A 109 18.26 -0.43 24.38
C ALA A 109 19.62 -0.24 23.69
N LEU A 110 19.70 -0.50 22.37
CA LEU A 110 20.92 -0.33 21.61
C LEU A 110 20.99 1.08 21.01
N ASP A 111 22.00 1.82 21.43
CA ASP A 111 22.29 3.14 20.89
C ASP A 111 22.67 3.05 19.40
N ILE A 112 21.91 3.73 18.58
CA ILE A 112 22.11 3.79 17.11
C ILE A 112 23.49 4.36 16.77
N SER A 113 24.06 5.24 17.58
CA SER A 113 25.40 5.78 17.37
C SER A 113 26.49 4.73 17.57
N SER A 114 26.29 3.77 18.45
CA SER A 114 27.19 2.63 18.65
C SER A 114 27.19 1.63 17.49
N SER A 115 26.11 1.66 16.68
CA SER A 115 25.90 0.79 15.52
C SER A 115 26.10 1.54 14.19
N ASN A 116 26.93 2.56 14.16
CA ASN A 116 27.29 3.32 12.96
C ASN A 116 26.07 3.87 12.18
N GLY A 117 25.01 4.27 12.90
CA GLY A 117 23.77 4.78 12.30
C GLY A 117 22.80 3.69 11.82
N TYR A 118 22.93 2.46 12.31
CA TYR A 118 22.02 1.36 12.00
C TYR A 118 21.20 0.96 13.23
N TYR A 119 19.93 0.66 13.01
CA TYR A 119 19.09 -0.01 13.99
C TYR A 119 19.30 -1.53 13.95
N VAL A 120 19.34 -2.16 15.12
CA VAL A 120 19.24 -3.62 15.23
C VAL A 120 17.77 -4.00 15.18
N VAL A 121 17.39 -4.84 14.22
CA VAL A 121 16.02 -5.25 13.98
C VAL A 121 15.84 -6.75 14.11
N GLN A 122 14.63 -7.16 14.47
CA GLN A 122 14.24 -8.55 14.59
C GLN A 122 13.06 -8.87 13.65
N TYR A 123 13.20 -9.96 12.92
CA TYR A 123 12.17 -10.50 12.06
C TYR A 123 11.25 -11.45 12.81
N PRO A 124 9.97 -11.58 12.43
CA PRO A 124 9.05 -12.51 13.08
C PRO A 124 9.48 -13.97 13.04
N ASP A 125 10.31 -14.36 12.08
CA ASP A 125 10.87 -15.72 11.93
C ASP A 125 12.13 -15.98 12.75
N GLY A 126 12.61 -14.98 13.51
CA GLY A 126 13.77 -15.07 14.41
C GLY A 126 15.08 -14.58 13.82
N ARG A 127 15.13 -14.16 12.55
CA ARG A 127 16.32 -13.49 12.00
C ARG A 127 16.56 -12.15 12.68
N SER A 128 17.82 -11.79 12.88
CA SER A 128 18.26 -10.44 13.29
C SER A 128 19.03 -9.79 12.16
N ALA A 129 18.99 -8.48 12.05
CA ALA A 129 19.69 -7.72 11.03
C ALA A 129 19.92 -6.26 11.44
N PHE A 130 20.66 -5.54 10.63
CA PHE A 130 20.90 -4.11 10.76
C PHE A 130 20.19 -3.38 9.60
N VAL A 131 19.47 -2.28 9.90
CA VAL A 131 18.84 -1.41 8.91
C VAL A 131 19.32 0.02 9.10
N ASN A 132 19.66 0.69 7.98
CA ASN A 132 20.15 2.07 8.02
C ASN A 132 19.04 3.01 8.53
N ASN A 133 19.38 3.91 9.46
CA ASN A 133 18.43 4.88 10.02
C ASN A 133 17.86 5.85 8.98
N ALA A 134 18.57 6.08 7.88
CA ALA A 134 18.09 6.92 6.77
C ALA A 134 16.87 6.31 6.04
N ASP A 135 16.70 4.99 6.10
CA ASP A 135 15.67 4.23 5.39
C ASP A 135 14.40 3.98 6.20
N VAL A 136 14.46 4.24 7.50
CA VAL A 136 13.38 3.92 8.43
C VAL A 136 13.05 5.08 9.36
N ARG A 137 11.88 5.00 10.00
CA ARG A 137 11.46 5.90 11.08
C ARG A 137 10.88 5.08 12.22
N VAL A 138 11.01 5.57 13.45
CA VAL A 138 10.28 5.03 14.59
C VAL A 138 8.77 5.17 14.29
N LEU A 139 8.04 4.06 14.32
CA LEU A 139 6.65 3.99 13.83
C LEU A 139 5.72 5.00 14.51
N ILE A 140 5.86 5.15 15.84
CA ILE A 140 5.01 6.08 16.60
C ILE A 140 5.31 7.55 16.26
N ASP A 141 6.56 7.89 15.98
CA ASP A 141 6.94 9.25 15.63
C ASP A 141 6.55 9.56 14.20
N TRP A 142 6.80 8.63 13.27
CA TRP A 142 6.30 8.73 11.90
C TRP A 142 4.79 9.00 11.86
N TYR A 143 4.01 8.26 12.67
CA TYR A 143 2.56 8.41 12.71
C TYR A 143 2.11 9.79 13.23
N LYS A 144 2.80 10.34 14.24
CA LYS A 144 2.53 11.68 14.75
C LYS A 144 2.89 12.80 13.77
N GLU A 145 3.90 12.56 12.93
CA GLU A 145 4.41 13.52 11.94
C GLU A 145 3.64 13.49 10.61
N ILE A 146 2.69 12.56 10.43
CA ILE A 146 1.88 12.49 9.21
C ILE A 146 1.17 13.81 8.96
N THR A 147 1.37 14.35 7.76
CA THR A 147 0.66 15.52 7.27
C THR A 147 -0.32 15.13 6.18
N LEU A 148 -1.59 15.53 6.33
CA LEU A 148 -2.66 15.24 5.37
C LEU A 148 -2.87 16.45 4.46
N THR A 149 -1.92 16.65 3.53
CA THR A 149 -1.98 17.74 2.54
C THR A 149 -1.94 17.17 1.12
N SER A 150 -2.45 17.95 0.17
CA SER A 150 -2.34 17.64 -1.26
C SER A 150 -0.89 17.40 -1.66
N ASP A 151 0.03 18.25 -1.23
CA ASP A 151 1.45 18.18 -1.59
C ASP A 151 2.10 16.90 -1.02
N SER A 152 1.76 16.51 0.22
CA SER A 152 2.33 15.28 0.80
C SER A 152 1.90 14.04 0.03
N ILE A 153 0.62 13.95 -0.36
CA ILE A 153 0.09 12.85 -1.18
C ILE A 153 0.77 12.80 -2.56
N VAL A 154 0.84 13.95 -3.24
CA VAL A 154 1.46 14.03 -4.58
C VAL A 154 2.94 13.69 -4.52
N ASN A 155 3.68 14.26 -3.58
CA ASN A 155 5.11 13.97 -3.42
C ASN A 155 5.36 12.49 -3.12
N CYS A 156 4.52 11.85 -2.30
CA CYS A 156 4.59 10.43 -2.05
C CYS A 156 4.31 9.64 -3.34
N ALA A 157 3.25 9.97 -4.08
CA ALA A 157 2.87 9.28 -5.31
C ALA A 157 3.98 9.36 -6.39
N LEU A 158 4.60 10.52 -6.55
CA LEU A 158 5.67 10.75 -7.52
C LEU A 158 6.92 9.89 -7.28
N ARG A 159 7.20 9.48 -6.04
CA ARG A 159 8.30 8.57 -5.70
C ARG A 159 8.16 7.19 -6.34
N PHE A 160 6.94 6.78 -6.70
CA PHE A 160 6.66 5.48 -7.33
C PHE A 160 6.77 5.51 -8.86
N LYS A 161 7.01 6.68 -9.48
CA LYS A 161 7.12 6.80 -10.95
C LYS A 161 8.15 5.83 -11.51
N GLY A 162 7.77 5.08 -12.55
CA GLY A 162 8.62 4.09 -13.22
C GLY A 162 8.50 2.66 -12.66
N ILE A 163 7.87 2.44 -11.51
CA ILE A 163 7.66 1.09 -10.97
C ILE A 163 6.75 0.30 -11.92
N PRO A 164 7.12 -0.95 -12.30
CA PRO A 164 6.35 -1.77 -13.21
C PRO A 164 4.93 -2.07 -12.71
N TYR A 165 3.99 -2.18 -13.64
CA TYR A 165 2.65 -2.69 -13.32
C TYR A 165 2.72 -4.18 -12.97
N LEU A 166 2.04 -4.52 -11.89
CA LEU A 166 1.87 -5.91 -11.46
C LEU A 166 0.42 -6.11 -11.01
N TRP A 167 -0.32 -6.94 -11.70
CA TRP A 167 -1.69 -7.31 -11.30
C TRP A 167 -1.71 -7.86 -9.86
N GLY A 168 -2.54 -7.28 -8.98
CA GLY A 168 -2.56 -7.63 -7.56
C GLY A 168 -1.44 -6.98 -6.73
N GLY A 169 -0.56 -6.19 -7.34
CA GLY A 169 0.59 -5.57 -6.66
C GLY A 169 0.21 -4.41 -5.76
N THR A 170 0.74 -4.40 -4.52
CA THR A 170 0.59 -3.34 -3.52
C THR A 170 1.92 -2.99 -2.86
N SER A 171 3.04 -3.21 -3.55
CA SER A 171 4.38 -2.92 -3.03
C SER A 171 5.24 -2.27 -4.11
N SER A 172 6.36 -1.66 -3.71
CA SER A 172 7.33 -1.07 -4.64
C SER A 172 8.02 -2.08 -5.58
N LYS A 173 7.76 -3.38 -5.43
CA LYS A 173 8.19 -4.42 -6.39
C LYS A 173 7.29 -4.53 -7.62
N GLY A 174 6.14 -3.91 -7.59
CA GLY A 174 5.15 -3.82 -8.64
C GLY A 174 3.80 -3.40 -8.06
N LEU A 175 3.10 -2.54 -8.77
CA LEU A 175 1.84 -1.94 -8.36
C LEU A 175 0.77 -2.09 -9.44
N ASP A 176 -0.46 -2.45 -9.07
CA ASP A 176 -1.60 -2.13 -9.92
C ASP A 176 -2.18 -0.75 -9.60
N CYS A 177 -3.20 -0.33 -10.32
CA CYS A 177 -3.76 1.02 -10.20
C CYS A 177 -4.27 1.34 -8.79
N SER A 178 -5.06 0.46 -8.20
CA SER A 178 -5.59 0.60 -6.83
C SER A 178 -4.55 0.29 -5.76
N GLY A 179 -3.57 -0.55 -6.06
CA GLY A 179 -2.41 -0.78 -5.20
C GLY A 179 -1.52 0.45 -5.05
N LEU A 180 -1.32 1.22 -6.13
CA LEU A 180 -0.62 2.51 -6.05
C LEU A 180 -1.36 3.48 -5.11
N THR A 181 -2.64 3.70 -5.34
CA THR A 181 -3.44 4.62 -4.50
C THR A 181 -3.45 4.15 -3.05
N LYS A 182 -3.68 2.85 -2.80
CA LYS A 182 -3.65 2.25 -1.47
C LYS A 182 -2.30 2.47 -0.78
N THR A 183 -1.18 2.21 -1.46
CA THR A 183 0.17 2.36 -0.90
C THR A 183 0.45 3.83 -0.55
N VAL A 184 0.14 4.77 -1.44
CA VAL A 184 0.32 6.21 -1.19
C VAL A 184 -0.49 6.65 0.02
N TYR A 185 -1.76 6.28 0.09
CA TYR A 185 -2.64 6.66 1.20
C TYR A 185 -2.26 5.96 2.51
N ASN A 186 -1.79 4.71 2.48
CA ASN A 186 -1.28 4.01 3.66
C ASN A 186 -0.09 4.75 4.30
N MET A 187 0.79 5.34 3.47
CA MET A 187 1.91 6.18 3.95
C MET A 187 1.44 7.52 4.55
N HIS A 188 0.14 7.79 4.53
CA HIS A 188 -0.51 8.92 5.20
C HIS A 188 -1.51 8.46 6.28
N GLY A 189 -1.38 7.22 6.76
CA GLY A 189 -2.24 6.66 7.81
C GLY A 189 -3.69 6.42 7.37
N ILE A 190 -3.96 6.32 6.07
CA ILE A 190 -5.30 6.14 5.51
C ILE A 190 -5.40 4.76 4.88
N SER A 191 -6.34 3.92 5.37
CA SER A 191 -6.60 2.60 4.80
C SER A 191 -7.64 2.67 3.69
N LEU A 192 -7.19 2.64 2.44
CA LEU A 192 -8.10 2.43 1.31
C LEU A 192 -8.42 0.94 1.16
N LEU A 193 -9.63 0.65 0.67
CA LEU A 193 -10.01 -0.69 0.26
C LEU A 193 -9.13 -1.16 -0.91
N ARG A 194 -9.10 -2.49 -1.17
CA ARG A 194 -8.13 -3.06 -2.10
C ARG A 194 -8.38 -2.69 -3.56
N ASP A 195 -9.60 -2.86 -4.03
CA ASP A 195 -9.92 -2.74 -5.44
C ASP A 195 -10.46 -1.34 -5.80
N ALA A 196 -10.20 -0.87 -7.02
CA ALA A 196 -10.71 0.42 -7.49
C ALA A 196 -12.26 0.51 -7.40
N SER A 197 -12.94 -0.62 -7.66
CA SER A 197 -14.39 -0.74 -7.51
C SER A 197 -14.88 -0.62 -6.06
N GLN A 198 -14.04 -0.91 -5.09
CA GLN A 198 -14.31 -0.71 -3.67
C GLN A 198 -13.90 0.71 -3.23
N GLN A 199 -12.74 1.18 -3.67
CA GLN A 199 -12.26 2.53 -3.33
C GLN A 199 -13.28 3.60 -3.75
N VAL A 200 -13.89 3.49 -4.92
CA VAL A 200 -14.89 4.47 -5.39
C VAL A 200 -16.11 4.63 -4.46
N THR A 201 -16.38 3.67 -3.59
CA THR A 201 -17.47 3.76 -2.59
C THR A 201 -17.12 4.64 -1.40
N GLN A 202 -15.82 4.88 -1.18
CA GLN A 202 -15.28 5.74 -0.11
C GLN A 202 -15.15 7.20 -0.60
N GLY A 203 -14.81 8.09 0.31
CA GLY A 203 -14.56 9.50 0.01
C GLY A 203 -15.81 10.29 -0.40
N PHE A 204 -15.61 11.58 -0.65
CA PHE A 204 -16.66 12.53 -1.04
C PHE A 204 -16.67 12.71 -2.57
N LEU A 205 -17.86 12.73 -3.17
CA LEU A 205 -18.01 12.91 -4.62
C LEU A 205 -17.75 14.36 -5.03
N ILE A 206 -16.83 14.58 -5.98
CA ILE A 206 -16.44 15.91 -6.48
C ILE A 206 -16.97 16.14 -7.89
N ASP A 207 -16.71 15.22 -8.82
CA ASP A 207 -17.09 15.40 -10.22
C ASP A 207 -17.58 14.07 -10.83
N THR A 208 -18.60 14.15 -11.68
CA THR A 208 -19.15 13.05 -12.50
C THR A 208 -19.24 13.42 -13.98
N LYS A 209 -18.98 14.67 -14.34
CA LYS A 209 -19.19 15.22 -15.69
C LYS A 209 -17.89 15.29 -16.50
N GLY A 210 -16.74 15.29 -15.81
CA GLY A 210 -15.44 15.46 -16.45
C GLY A 210 -15.13 16.90 -16.78
N GLU A 211 -15.60 17.83 -15.95
CA GLU A 211 -15.29 19.25 -16.06
C GLU A 211 -13.95 19.59 -15.38
N PHE A 212 -13.56 18.83 -14.37
CA PHE A 212 -12.27 18.85 -13.63
C PHE A 212 -11.93 20.19 -12.94
N SER A 213 -12.82 21.20 -12.98
CA SER A 213 -12.57 22.53 -12.41
C SER A 213 -12.43 22.54 -10.90
N GLU A 214 -13.10 21.59 -10.21
CA GLU A 214 -13.13 21.47 -8.75
C GLU A 214 -12.08 20.50 -8.18
N LEU A 215 -11.26 19.90 -9.04
CA LEU A 215 -10.26 18.94 -8.63
C LEU A 215 -9.10 19.60 -7.93
N VAL A 216 -8.66 18.99 -6.84
CA VAL A 216 -7.41 19.37 -6.15
C VAL A 216 -6.43 18.19 -6.15
N PRO A 217 -5.12 18.46 -6.12
CA PRO A 217 -4.13 17.40 -6.05
C PRO A 217 -4.39 16.48 -4.85
N GLY A 218 -4.30 15.18 -5.09
CA GLY A 218 -4.68 14.13 -4.14
C GLY A 218 -6.06 13.52 -4.40
N ASP A 219 -6.94 14.15 -5.17
CA ASP A 219 -8.22 13.53 -5.54
C ASP A 219 -8.01 12.24 -6.36
N LEU A 220 -8.88 11.24 -6.19
CA LEU A 220 -8.84 10.00 -6.94
C LEU A 220 -9.80 10.06 -8.13
N LEU A 221 -9.26 9.82 -9.32
CA LEU A 221 -9.98 9.72 -10.58
C LEU A 221 -10.33 8.27 -10.86
N PHE A 222 -11.61 7.99 -11.09
CA PHE A 222 -12.10 6.64 -11.39
C PHE A 222 -12.54 6.52 -12.83
N PHE A 223 -12.13 5.42 -13.47
CA PHE A 223 -12.39 5.13 -14.86
C PHE A 223 -12.98 3.74 -15.04
N GLY A 224 -13.81 3.56 -16.08
CA GLY A 224 -14.44 2.29 -16.34
C GLY A 224 -15.51 2.32 -17.42
N ASN A 225 -16.43 1.38 -17.38
CA ASN A 225 -17.52 1.27 -18.33
C ASN A 225 -18.75 2.03 -17.83
N LYS A 226 -19.30 2.90 -18.65
CA LYS A 226 -20.45 3.76 -18.31
C LYS A 226 -21.81 3.05 -18.35
N GLY A 227 -21.87 1.72 -18.45
CA GLY A 227 -23.13 1.01 -18.50
C GLY A 227 -23.91 1.18 -19.81
N LEU A 228 -23.30 1.73 -20.85
CA LEU A 228 -23.96 1.92 -22.15
C LEU A 228 -24.26 0.57 -22.82
N ALA A 229 -25.44 0.47 -23.35
CA ALA A 229 -26.26 -0.61 -23.86
C ALA A 229 -25.65 -1.60 -24.89
N TYR A 230 -24.36 -1.88 -24.90
CA TYR A 230 -23.77 -2.78 -25.91
C TYR A 230 -23.49 -4.22 -25.46
N ASN A 231 -23.57 -4.49 -24.16
CA ASN A 231 -23.57 -5.87 -23.66
C ASN A 231 -24.66 -6.03 -22.60
N LYS A 232 -25.78 -6.62 -22.99
CA LYS A 232 -26.96 -6.92 -22.17
C LYS A 232 -26.68 -7.96 -21.07
N LYS A 233 -25.92 -7.59 -20.04
CA LYS A 233 -26.04 -8.08 -18.67
C LYS A 233 -25.99 -6.85 -17.78
N ASN A 234 -27.16 -6.31 -17.49
CA ASN A 234 -27.42 -5.29 -16.48
C ASN A 234 -26.69 -3.95 -16.62
N GLY A 235 -26.75 -3.15 -17.63
CA GLY A 235 -26.49 -1.70 -17.71
C GLY A 235 -25.78 -0.94 -16.58
N GLU A 236 -25.10 -1.65 -15.69
CA GLU A 236 -24.45 -1.11 -14.51
C GLU A 236 -23.06 -0.55 -14.82
N GLU A 237 -22.76 0.58 -14.24
CA GLU A 237 -21.45 1.18 -14.26
C GLU A 237 -20.41 0.25 -13.57
N ARG A 238 -19.27 0.06 -14.21
CA ARG A 238 -18.19 -0.75 -13.65
C ARG A 238 -16.89 0.04 -13.60
N VAL A 239 -16.43 0.34 -12.39
CA VAL A 239 -15.12 0.91 -12.14
C VAL A 239 -14.06 -0.18 -12.30
N VAL A 240 -13.01 0.10 -13.11
CA VAL A 240 -11.93 -0.85 -13.40
C VAL A 240 -10.54 -0.24 -13.28
N HIS A 241 -10.44 1.08 -13.08
CA HIS A 241 -9.17 1.77 -12.99
C HIS A 241 -9.26 3.02 -12.11
N VAL A 242 -8.12 3.41 -11.53
CA VAL A 242 -8.01 4.58 -10.67
C VAL A 242 -6.63 5.24 -10.83
N GLY A 243 -6.57 6.56 -10.67
CA GLY A 243 -5.34 7.35 -10.59
C GLY A 243 -5.48 8.47 -9.59
N ILE A 244 -4.36 9.08 -9.21
CA ILE A 244 -4.26 10.22 -8.28
C ILE A 244 -4.08 11.48 -9.11
N PHE A 245 -4.98 12.45 -8.97
CA PHE A 245 -4.82 13.77 -9.58
C PHE A 245 -3.65 14.52 -8.93
N ILE A 246 -2.78 15.10 -9.75
CA ILE A 246 -1.56 15.79 -9.27
C ILE A 246 -1.53 17.28 -9.65
N GLY A 247 -2.62 17.81 -10.18
CA GLY A 247 -2.75 19.20 -10.63
C GLY A 247 -2.56 19.38 -12.13
N ASN A 248 -2.92 20.55 -12.67
CA ASN A 248 -2.74 20.94 -14.08
C ASN A 248 -3.27 19.91 -15.09
N ASN A 249 -4.42 19.34 -14.83
CA ASN A 249 -5.03 18.24 -15.59
C ASN A 249 -4.19 16.94 -15.66
N HIS A 250 -3.12 16.81 -14.89
CA HIS A 250 -2.31 15.60 -14.83
C HIS A 250 -2.76 14.68 -13.69
N TYR A 251 -2.54 13.39 -13.89
CA TYR A 251 -2.73 12.37 -12.88
C TYR A 251 -1.66 11.28 -12.99
N ILE A 252 -1.31 10.69 -11.85
CA ILE A 252 -0.39 9.56 -11.77
C ILE A 252 -1.17 8.28 -11.54
N HIS A 253 -0.85 7.23 -12.28
CA HIS A 253 -1.51 5.93 -12.20
C HIS A 253 -0.55 4.79 -12.59
N ALA A 254 -0.89 3.55 -12.24
CA ALA A 254 -0.17 2.36 -12.71
C ALA A 254 -0.90 1.75 -13.92
N SER A 255 -0.23 1.79 -15.08
CA SER A 255 -0.68 1.21 -16.35
C SER A 255 0.57 0.93 -17.18
N ASP A 256 0.91 -0.35 -17.43
CA ASP A 256 2.22 -0.86 -17.83
C ASP A 256 3.32 -0.62 -16.80
N TYR A 257 3.42 0.61 -16.30
CA TYR A 257 4.24 1.07 -15.17
C TYR A 257 3.57 2.30 -14.53
N VAL A 258 4.06 2.75 -13.40
CA VAL A 258 3.58 3.98 -12.75
C VAL A 258 4.04 5.18 -13.57
N ARG A 259 3.10 5.91 -14.15
CA ARG A 259 3.34 7.04 -15.06
C ARG A 259 2.36 8.18 -14.87
N ILE A 260 2.70 9.33 -15.42
CA ILE A 260 1.83 10.51 -15.47
C ILE A 260 1.18 10.57 -16.84
N ASN A 261 -0.12 10.84 -16.84
CA ASN A 261 -0.88 11.18 -18.04
C ASN A 261 -1.71 12.44 -17.81
N SER A 262 -2.24 13.00 -18.90
CA SER A 262 -3.05 14.22 -18.88
C SER A 262 -4.49 13.98 -19.31
N LEU A 263 -5.40 14.73 -18.72
CA LEU A 263 -6.81 14.80 -19.10
C LEU A 263 -7.06 15.90 -20.18
N ASN A 264 -6.06 16.74 -20.44
CA ASN A 264 -6.14 17.83 -21.40
C ASN A 264 -5.79 17.31 -22.81
N PRO A 265 -6.72 17.45 -23.82
CA PRO A 265 -6.47 17.00 -25.19
C PRO A 265 -5.29 17.67 -25.91
N ASP A 266 -4.90 18.87 -25.47
CA ASP A 266 -3.80 19.63 -26.08
C ASP A 266 -2.42 19.30 -25.46
N ASP A 267 -2.36 18.36 -24.52
CA ASP A 267 -1.16 17.97 -23.83
C ASP A 267 -0.49 16.73 -24.50
N GLU A 268 0.83 16.72 -24.58
CA GLU A 268 1.58 15.57 -25.13
C GLU A 268 1.34 14.26 -24.35
N LEU A 269 1.01 14.37 -23.06
CA LEU A 269 0.70 13.23 -22.18
C LEU A 269 -0.78 12.85 -22.19
N TYR A 270 -1.57 13.38 -23.15
CA TYR A 270 -3.01 13.13 -23.20
C TYR A 270 -3.37 11.66 -23.23
N ASP A 271 -4.25 11.24 -22.34
CA ASP A 271 -4.77 9.88 -22.26
C ASP A 271 -6.23 9.84 -22.74
N GLU A 272 -6.39 9.77 -24.05
CA GLU A 272 -7.71 9.70 -24.69
C GLU A 272 -8.52 8.48 -24.22
N PHE A 273 -7.84 7.35 -23.98
CA PHE A 273 -8.51 6.12 -23.55
C PHE A 273 -9.15 6.27 -22.18
N ASN A 274 -8.41 6.77 -21.20
CA ASN A 274 -8.96 7.00 -19.86
C ASN A 274 -9.93 8.20 -19.86
N ARG A 275 -9.64 9.27 -20.62
CA ARG A 275 -10.54 10.42 -20.73
C ARG A 275 -11.95 10.04 -21.20
N LYS A 276 -12.06 9.16 -22.19
CA LYS A 276 -13.35 8.66 -22.73
C LYS A 276 -14.12 7.80 -21.72
N ARG A 277 -13.42 7.07 -20.86
CA ARG A 277 -14.02 6.19 -19.86
C ARG A 277 -14.01 6.75 -18.43
N TYR A 278 -13.77 8.05 -18.26
CA TYR A 278 -13.89 8.74 -16.99
C TYR A 278 -15.31 8.59 -16.41
N LEU A 279 -15.40 8.24 -15.13
CA LEU A 279 -16.66 8.03 -14.42
C LEU A 279 -16.91 9.11 -13.37
N ARG A 280 -15.95 9.31 -12.46
CA ARG A 280 -16.07 10.27 -11.36
C ARG A 280 -14.74 10.51 -10.65
N THR A 281 -14.74 11.59 -9.88
CA THR A 281 -13.67 11.93 -8.94
C THR A 281 -14.17 11.87 -7.51
N LYS A 282 -13.34 11.34 -6.63
CA LYS A 282 -13.57 11.27 -5.19
C LYS A 282 -12.45 11.97 -4.43
N ARG A 283 -12.80 12.70 -3.38
CA ARG A 283 -11.89 13.34 -2.43
C ARG A 283 -11.94 12.63 -1.10
N TYR A 284 -10.78 12.38 -0.52
CA TYR A 284 -10.62 11.67 0.74
C TYR A 284 -10.08 12.57 1.85
N ILE A 285 -9.47 13.69 1.48
CA ILE A 285 -8.90 14.66 2.41
C ILE A 285 -9.45 16.04 2.06
N GLU A 286 -10.07 16.69 3.03
CA GLU A 286 -10.52 18.07 2.91
C GLU A 286 -10.05 18.89 4.11
N LYS A 287 -9.31 19.98 3.84
CA LYS A 287 -8.76 20.88 4.88
C LYS A 287 -7.98 20.11 5.96
N GLY A 288 -7.16 19.14 5.54
CA GLY A 288 -6.34 18.32 6.45
C GLY A 288 -7.13 17.30 7.28
N LYS A 289 -8.40 17.04 6.95
CA LYS A 289 -9.24 16.05 7.63
C LYS A 289 -9.71 14.97 6.66
N LEU A 290 -9.89 13.77 7.16
CA LEU A 290 -10.46 12.67 6.39
C LEU A 290 -11.96 12.86 6.18
N VAL A 291 -12.43 12.52 4.99
CA VAL A 291 -13.85 12.60 4.61
C VAL A 291 -14.32 11.23 4.16
N ASN A 292 -15.21 10.63 4.93
CA ASN A 292 -15.86 9.34 4.62
C ASN A 292 -14.86 8.22 4.27
N VAL A 293 -13.77 8.15 5.02
CA VAL A 293 -12.72 7.12 4.93
C VAL A 293 -12.28 6.78 6.35
N GLU A 294 -11.99 5.50 6.59
CA GLU A 294 -11.45 5.07 7.87
C GLU A 294 -9.96 5.39 7.99
N CYS A 295 -9.58 6.01 9.11
CA CYS A 295 -8.19 6.17 9.49
C CYS A 295 -7.63 4.82 9.97
N ILE A 296 -6.43 4.47 9.55
CA ILE A 296 -5.68 3.43 10.23
C ILE A 296 -5.26 4.04 11.57
N SER A 297 -5.93 3.68 12.66
CA SER A 297 -5.45 4.09 13.97
C SER A 297 -4.12 3.38 14.27
N LEU A 298 -3.22 4.06 15.00
CA LEU A 298 -2.02 3.40 15.55
C LEU A 298 -2.38 2.11 16.30
N GLU A 299 -3.49 2.15 17.05
CA GLU A 299 -4.03 0.96 17.69
C GLU A 299 -4.39 -0.14 16.67
N SER A 300 -4.85 0.22 15.47
CA SER A 300 -5.17 -0.76 14.45
C SER A 300 -3.91 -1.32 13.76
N ILE A 301 -2.84 -0.53 13.64
CA ILE A 301 -1.53 -1.02 13.18
C ILE A 301 -0.87 -1.88 14.27
N MET A 302 -1.08 -1.53 15.53
CA MET A 302 -0.48 -2.22 16.68
C MET A 302 -1.36 -3.35 17.25
N LYS A 303 -2.68 -3.35 17.00
CA LYS A 303 -3.66 -4.34 17.50
C LYS A 303 -4.24 -5.24 16.42
N LYS A 304 -4.00 -4.97 15.15
CA LYS A 304 -4.38 -5.82 14.01
C LYS A 304 -3.18 -6.57 13.51
#